data_ab5aa069c22b9ec566f71f6a40732cb3
#
_entry.id   ab5aa069c22b9ec566f71f6a40732cb3
#
_cell.length_a   1.000
_cell.length_b   1.000
_cell.length_c   1.000
_cell.angle_alpha   90.00
_cell.angle_beta   90.00
_cell.angle_gamma   90.00
#
_symmetry.space_group_name_H-M   'P 1'
#
loop_
_entity.id
_entity.type
_entity.pdbx_description
1 polymer ?
#
loop_
_entity_poly.entity_id
_entity_poly.type
_entity_poly.pdbx_seq_one_letter_code
_entity_poly.pdbx_strand_id
1 'polypeptide(L)'
;MKDLLYLKDEQLKGFIEKIFITYRESFSDPKKILKKYQLGTAHHKSLHLISFYEGITISQLLRKLNVTKQSLNRVLNDLKKLDFLEFKKDSKDTRVRHIYLNSKGSKIYNEIFFSQKKRIYKAFLNSSAKEVLNFDQVLKRIINEKL
;
A
#
# COMPACT_ATOMS: atom_id res chain seq x y z
N MET A 1 24.50 -0.41 -30.44
CA MET A 1 23.45 -0.11 -29.44
C MET A 1 23.46 1.38 -29.18
N LYS A 2 22.33 2.07 -29.35
CA LYS A 2 22.25 3.48 -28.97
C LYS A 2 22.54 3.56 -27.46
N ASP A 3 23.56 4.34 -27.12
CA ASP A 3 23.94 4.58 -25.71
C ASP A 3 22.86 5.44 -25.06
N LEU A 4 21.81 4.78 -24.56
CA LEU A 4 20.65 5.47 -23.99
C LEU A 4 21.08 6.10 -22.66
N LEU A 5 21.09 7.42 -22.63
CA LEU A 5 21.62 8.21 -21.52
C LEU A 5 21.02 7.80 -20.16
N TYR A 6 19.71 7.48 -20.14
CA TYR A 6 19.01 7.08 -18.93
C TYR A 6 19.38 5.67 -18.41
N LEU A 7 20.14 4.88 -19.17
CA LEU A 7 20.65 3.57 -18.73
C LEU A 7 22.05 3.66 -18.14
N LYS A 8 22.68 4.84 -18.10
CA LYS A 8 23.97 5.01 -17.43
C LYS A 8 23.81 4.88 -15.92
N ASP A 9 24.82 4.28 -15.29
CA ASP A 9 24.79 3.98 -13.84
C ASP A 9 24.43 5.18 -12.98
N GLU A 10 24.98 6.35 -13.30
CA GLU A 10 24.70 7.58 -12.56
C GLU A 10 23.23 7.99 -12.64
N GLN A 11 22.62 7.84 -13.81
CA GLN A 11 21.19 8.10 -13.99
C GLN A 11 20.32 7.07 -13.26
N LEU A 12 20.70 5.80 -13.33
CA LEU A 12 20.01 4.72 -12.62
C LEU A 12 20.06 4.91 -11.10
N LYS A 13 21.21 5.32 -10.55
CA LYS A 13 21.34 5.68 -9.13
C LYS A 13 20.37 6.81 -8.75
N GLY A 14 20.24 7.81 -9.59
CA GLY A 14 19.29 8.91 -9.39
C GLY A 14 17.82 8.45 -9.38
N PHE A 15 17.45 7.51 -10.27
CA PHE A 15 16.10 6.93 -10.26
C PHE A 15 15.84 6.11 -9.00
N ILE A 16 16.79 5.30 -8.57
CA ILE A 16 16.70 4.52 -7.33
C ILE A 16 16.47 5.45 -6.13
N GLU A 17 17.21 6.54 -6.04
CA GLU A 17 17.03 7.55 -4.99
C GLU A 17 15.62 8.15 -5.02
N LYS A 18 15.11 8.52 -6.21
CA LYS A 18 13.75 9.07 -6.34
C LYS A 18 12.67 8.08 -5.89
N ILE A 19 12.82 6.80 -6.22
CA ILE A 19 11.90 5.74 -5.76
C ILE A 19 11.92 5.65 -4.24
N PHE A 20 13.10 5.59 -3.63
CA PHE A 20 13.28 5.56 -2.18
C PHE A 20 12.66 6.79 -1.50
N ILE A 21 12.92 8.00 -2.01
CA ILE A 21 12.38 9.24 -1.46
C ILE A 21 10.85 9.27 -1.61
N THR A 22 10.33 8.88 -2.77
CA THR A 22 8.87 8.82 -3.02
C THR A 22 8.17 7.91 -2.01
N TYR A 23 8.72 6.73 -1.79
CA TYR A 23 8.20 5.80 -0.78
C TYR A 23 8.22 6.42 0.62
N ARG A 24 9.36 6.95 1.05
CA ARG A 24 9.55 7.57 2.36
C ARG A 24 8.54 8.70 2.61
N GLU A 25 8.41 9.62 1.67
CA GLU A 25 7.53 10.78 1.80
C GLU A 25 6.06 10.38 1.74
N SER A 26 5.68 9.50 0.80
CA SER A 26 4.32 9.02 0.67
C SER A 26 3.81 8.32 1.95
N PHE A 27 4.66 7.52 2.60
CA PHE A 27 4.29 6.85 3.85
C PHE A 27 4.48 7.72 5.10
N SER A 28 5.18 8.85 5.00
CA SER A 28 5.29 9.78 6.12
C SER A 28 4.12 10.77 6.22
N ASP A 29 3.46 11.07 5.11
CA ASP A 29 2.37 12.04 5.07
C ASP A 29 1.23 11.74 6.08
N PRO A 30 0.73 10.51 6.23
CA PRO A 30 -0.35 10.22 7.19
C PRO A 30 0.13 9.89 8.62
N LYS A 31 1.42 10.04 8.94
CA LYS A 31 1.96 9.64 10.25
C LYS A 31 1.25 10.26 11.45
N LYS A 32 0.82 11.52 11.34
CA LYS A 32 0.09 12.20 12.42
C LYS A 32 -1.24 11.52 12.74
N ILE A 33 -1.94 11.07 11.70
CA ILE A 33 -3.22 10.36 11.84
C ILE A 33 -2.99 8.99 12.48
N LEU A 34 -2.02 8.23 11.95
CA LEU A 34 -1.65 6.91 12.48
C LEU A 34 -1.26 6.98 13.96
N LYS A 35 -0.50 7.99 14.34
CA LYS A 35 -0.03 8.18 15.73
C LYS A 35 -1.17 8.34 16.73
N LYS A 36 -2.28 8.96 16.34
CA LYS A 36 -3.48 9.10 17.19
C LYS A 36 -4.02 7.75 17.65
N TYR A 37 -3.84 6.72 16.85
CA TYR A 37 -4.30 5.36 17.12
C TYR A 37 -3.18 4.42 17.53
N GLN A 38 -1.98 4.95 17.77
CA GLN A 38 -0.78 4.16 18.06
C GLN A 38 -0.45 3.13 16.96
N LEU A 39 -0.72 3.50 15.72
CA LEU A 39 -0.46 2.68 14.53
C LEU A 39 0.82 3.12 13.81
N GLY A 40 1.47 2.16 13.16
CA GLY A 40 2.66 2.39 12.35
C GLY A 40 2.44 2.04 10.87
N THR A 41 3.55 2.02 10.12
CA THR A 41 3.54 1.75 8.67
C THR A 41 2.99 0.36 8.33
N ALA A 42 3.27 -0.66 9.15
CA ALA A 42 2.76 -2.01 8.92
C ALA A 42 1.22 -2.06 9.01
N HIS A 43 0.64 -1.35 9.95
CA HIS A 43 -0.80 -1.20 10.08
C HIS A 43 -1.39 -0.45 8.87
N HIS A 44 -0.75 0.64 8.47
CA HIS A 44 -1.16 1.43 7.30
C HIS A 44 -1.18 0.59 6.02
N LYS A 45 -0.12 -0.15 5.75
CA LYS A 45 -0.04 -1.05 4.58
C LYS A 45 -1.14 -2.11 4.60
N SER A 46 -1.41 -2.68 5.77
CA SER A 46 -2.47 -3.68 5.94
C SER A 46 -3.85 -3.08 5.69
N LEU A 47 -4.16 -1.93 6.25
CA LEU A 47 -5.41 -1.21 6.00
C LEU A 47 -5.59 -0.88 4.51
N HIS A 48 -4.52 -0.44 3.86
CA HIS A 48 -4.53 -0.16 2.42
C HIS A 48 -4.92 -1.40 1.60
N LEU A 49 -4.24 -2.52 1.83
CA LEU A 49 -4.48 -3.75 1.08
C LEU A 49 -5.87 -4.33 1.35
N ILE A 50 -6.34 -4.30 2.59
CA ILE A 50 -7.67 -4.77 2.95
C ILE A 50 -8.75 -3.89 2.30
N SER A 51 -8.53 -2.58 2.23
CA SER A 51 -9.44 -1.66 1.56
C SER A 51 -9.43 -1.84 0.04
N PHE A 52 -8.25 -1.98 -0.55
CA PHE A 52 -8.08 -2.05 -2.00
C PHE A 52 -8.51 -3.39 -2.60
N TYR A 53 -8.22 -4.49 -1.90
CA TYR A 53 -8.60 -5.85 -2.30
C TYR A 53 -9.73 -6.36 -1.42
N GLU A 54 -10.94 -5.93 -1.71
CA GLU A 54 -12.13 -6.29 -0.94
C GLU A 54 -12.29 -7.82 -0.84
N GLY A 55 -12.38 -8.33 0.37
CA GLY A 55 -12.46 -9.78 0.61
C GLY A 55 -11.12 -10.50 0.54
N ILE A 56 -10.00 -9.79 0.66
CA ILE A 56 -8.66 -10.41 0.69
C ILE A 56 -8.58 -11.44 1.81
N THR A 57 -7.97 -12.58 1.52
CA THR A 57 -7.71 -13.61 2.54
C THR A 57 -6.46 -13.29 3.34
N ILE A 58 -6.35 -13.89 4.54
CA ILE A 58 -5.13 -13.75 5.37
C ILE A 58 -3.89 -14.23 4.60
N SER A 59 -4.00 -15.32 3.86
CA SER A 59 -2.92 -15.87 3.05
C SER A 59 -2.48 -14.91 1.94
N GLN A 60 -3.44 -14.29 1.24
CA GLN A 60 -3.15 -13.28 0.21
C GLN A 60 -2.52 -12.03 0.80
N LEU A 61 -3.03 -11.56 1.94
CA LEU A 61 -2.49 -10.39 2.64
C LEU A 61 -1.05 -10.63 3.08
N LEU A 62 -0.77 -11.80 3.66
CA LEU A 62 0.58 -12.20 4.07
C LEU A 62 1.55 -12.18 2.90
N ARG A 63 1.14 -12.71 1.76
CA ARG A 63 1.95 -12.78 0.55
C ARG A 63 2.25 -11.39 0.00
N LYS A 64 1.25 -10.51 -0.06
CA LYS A 64 1.42 -9.13 -0.57
C LYS A 64 2.28 -8.26 0.35
N LEU A 65 2.15 -8.42 1.65
CA LEU A 65 2.98 -7.69 2.62
C LEU A 65 4.41 -8.23 2.68
N ASN A 66 4.61 -9.49 2.31
CA ASN A 66 5.90 -10.18 2.38
C ASN A 66 6.57 -10.06 3.76
N VAL A 67 5.79 -10.33 4.79
CA VAL A 67 6.20 -10.30 6.20
C VAL A 67 6.00 -11.68 6.83
N THR A 68 6.49 -11.86 8.06
CA THR A 68 6.26 -13.09 8.80
C THR A 68 4.81 -13.19 9.25
N LYS A 69 4.32 -14.42 9.40
CA LYS A 69 2.98 -14.71 9.94
C LYS A 69 2.79 -14.09 11.33
N GLN A 70 3.82 -14.12 12.16
CA GLN A 70 3.80 -13.53 13.51
C GLN A 70 3.62 -12.00 13.44
N SER A 71 4.35 -11.32 12.54
CA SER A 71 4.23 -9.86 12.36
C SER A 71 2.83 -9.48 11.89
N LEU A 72 2.27 -10.23 10.93
CA LEU A 72 0.90 -9.98 10.45
C LEU A 72 -0.13 -10.22 11.55
N ASN A 73 -0.01 -11.31 12.31
CA ASN A 73 -0.92 -11.60 13.42
C ASN A 73 -0.95 -10.48 14.45
N ARG A 74 0.21 -9.90 14.77
CA ARG A 74 0.32 -8.75 15.68
C ARG A 74 -0.45 -7.55 15.14
N VAL A 75 -0.22 -7.21 13.88
CA VAL A 75 -0.91 -6.10 13.21
C VAL A 75 -2.42 -6.31 13.18
N LEU A 76 -2.87 -7.51 12.80
CA LEU A 76 -4.31 -7.82 12.75
C LEU A 76 -4.94 -7.78 14.14
N ASN A 77 -4.24 -8.24 15.17
CA ASN A 77 -4.73 -8.16 16.55
C ASN A 77 -4.89 -6.71 17.03
N ASP A 78 -3.94 -5.84 16.71
CA ASP A 78 -4.03 -4.41 17.02
C ASP A 78 -5.25 -3.77 16.33
N LEU A 79 -5.45 -4.07 15.05
CA LEU A 79 -6.60 -3.55 14.28
C LEU A 79 -7.93 -4.12 14.78
N LYS A 80 -7.97 -5.38 15.24
CA LYS A 80 -9.15 -5.98 15.88
C LYS A 80 -9.49 -5.29 17.19
N LYS A 81 -8.50 -5.01 18.04
CA LYS A 81 -8.70 -4.31 19.30
C LYS A 81 -9.30 -2.92 19.12
N LEU A 82 -8.96 -2.27 18.00
CA LEU A 82 -9.54 -0.98 17.63
C LEU A 82 -10.91 -1.10 16.96
N ASP A 83 -11.39 -2.32 16.74
CA ASP A 83 -12.67 -2.60 16.08
C ASP A 83 -12.72 -2.03 14.65
N PHE A 84 -11.66 -2.28 13.86
CA PHE A 84 -11.57 -1.81 12.48
C PHE A 84 -11.86 -2.89 11.44
N LEU A 85 -11.84 -4.16 11.85
CA LEU A 85 -11.90 -5.31 10.94
C LEU A 85 -13.17 -6.13 11.12
N GLU A 86 -13.59 -6.72 10.02
CA GLU A 86 -14.63 -7.74 9.96
C GLU A 86 -14.06 -8.97 9.25
N PHE A 87 -14.36 -10.16 9.77
CA PHE A 87 -13.91 -11.43 9.21
C PHE A 87 -15.11 -12.24 8.77
N LYS A 88 -15.02 -12.81 7.56
CA LYS A 88 -16.04 -13.73 7.03
C LYS A 88 -15.41 -15.03 6.61
N LYS A 89 -16.02 -16.16 6.97
CA LYS A 89 -15.60 -17.45 6.49
C LYS A 89 -15.91 -17.59 5.00
N ASP A 90 -15.01 -18.27 4.27
CA ASP A 90 -15.26 -18.61 2.89
C ASP A 90 -16.45 -19.59 2.79
N SER A 91 -17.26 -19.43 1.74
CA SER A 91 -18.45 -20.27 1.53
C SER A 91 -18.14 -21.74 1.21
N LYS A 92 -16.97 -22.00 0.63
CA LYS A 92 -16.54 -23.34 0.18
C LYS A 92 -15.55 -24.00 1.13
N ASP A 93 -14.63 -23.23 1.72
CA ASP A 93 -13.61 -23.73 2.64
C ASP A 93 -13.64 -22.90 3.93
N THR A 94 -14.24 -23.47 4.99
CA THR A 94 -14.40 -22.81 6.28
C THR A 94 -13.08 -22.52 7.01
N ARG A 95 -11.95 -23.06 6.55
CA ARG A 95 -10.61 -22.76 7.07
C ARG A 95 -10.09 -21.42 6.55
N VAL A 96 -10.65 -20.92 5.45
CA VAL A 96 -10.27 -19.66 4.82
C VAL A 96 -11.11 -18.54 5.38
N ARG A 97 -10.46 -17.44 5.76
CA ARG A 97 -11.12 -16.23 6.24
C ARG A 97 -10.83 -15.07 5.31
N HIS A 98 -11.88 -14.34 4.96
CA HIS A 98 -11.82 -13.08 4.23
C HIS A 98 -11.85 -11.92 5.21
N ILE A 99 -11.04 -10.90 4.95
CA ILE A 99 -10.92 -9.73 5.81
C ILE A 99 -11.54 -8.53 5.09
N TYR A 100 -12.29 -7.75 5.87
CA TYR A 100 -12.91 -6.50 5.41
C TYR A 100 -12.66 -5.41 6.44
N LEU A 101 -12.65 -4.16 6.01
CA LEU A 101 -12.80 -3.03 6.91
C LEU A 101 -14.28 -2.88 7.24
N ASN A 102 -14.60 -2.72 8.53
CA ASN A 102 -15.93 -2.28 8.93
C ASN A 102 -16.09 -0.76 8.71
N SER A 103 -17.23 -0.18 9.06
CA SER A 103 -17.50 1.25 8.89
C SER A 103 -16.45 2.13 9.58
N LYS A 104 -16.04 1.75 10.79
CA LYS A 104 -15.04 2.47 11.59
C LYS A 104 -13.66 2.38 10.95
N GLY A 105 -13.25 1.18 10.51
CA GLY A 105 -12.00 0.95 9.82
C GLY A 105 -11.92 1.69 8.48
N SER A 106 -13.01 1.68 7.72
CA SER A 106 -13.12 2.42 6.45
C SER A 106 -12.99 3.92 6.66
N LYS A 107 -13.61 4.47 7.69
CA LYS A 107 -13.51 5.89 8.02
C LYS A 107 -12.06 6.30 8.32
N ILE A 108 -11.36 5.54 9.15
CA ILE A 108 -9.97 5.78 9.49
C ILE A 108 -9.06 5.65 8.26
N TYR A 109 -9.24 4.59 7.49
CA TYR A 109 -8.47 4.42 6.27
C TYR A 109 -8.68 5.58 5.28
N ASN A 110 -9.91 6.06 5.14
CA ASN A 110 -10.20 7.20 4.27
C ASN A 110 -9.48 8.48 4.73
N GLU A 111 -9.38 8.72 6.03
CA GLU A 111 -8.58 9.85 6.56
C GLU A 111 -7.09 9.70 6.22
N ILE A 112 -6.54 8.49 6.40
CA ILE A 112 -5.16 8.16 6.06
C ILE A 112 -4.92 8.35 4.56
N PHE A 113 -5.79 7.78 3.73
CA PHE A 113 -5.70 7.88 2.28
C PHE A 113 -5.84 9.31 1.79
N PHE A 114 -6.77 10.08 2.35
CA PHE A 114 -6.95 11.49 2.00
C PHE A 114 -5.69 12.31 2.24
N SER A 115 -4.97 12.05 3.32
CA SER A 115 -3.67 12.67 3.59
C SER A 115 -2.59 12.22 2.61
N GLN A 116 -2.50 10.91 2.36
CA GLN A 116 -1.47 10.32 1.49
C GLN A 116 -1.66 10.68 0.02
N LYS A 117 -2.89 10.64 -0.48
CA LYS A 117 -3.19 10.86 -1.91
C LYS A 117 -2.81 12.25 -2.42
N LYS A 118 -2.81 13.26 -1.55
CA LYS A 118 -2.56 14.67 -1.95
C LYS A 118 -1.26 14.83 -2.73
N ARG A 119 -0.21 14.16 -2.31
CA ARG A 119 1.11 14.22 -2.96
C ARG A 119 1.06 13.68 -4.38
N ILE A 120 0.51 12.49 -4.56
CA ILE A 120 0.40 11.85 -5.87
C ILE A 120 -0.60 12.57 -6.76
N TYR A 121 -1.75 12.97 -6.20
CA TYR A 121 -2.77 13.74 -6.92
C TYR A 121 -2.20 15.03 -7.50
N LYS A 122 -1.46 15.80 -6.69
CA LYS A 122 -0.82 17.04 -7.13
C LYS A 122 0.20 16.80 -8.24
N ALA A 123 1.01 15.77 -8.12
CA ALA A 123 1.98 15.39 -9.13
C ALA A 123 1.28 15.03 -10.46
N PHE A 124 0.24 14.21 -10.40
CA PHE A 124 -0.50 13.79 -11.60
C PHE A 124 -1.29 14.94 -12.24
N LEU A 125 -1.83 15.86 -11.43
CA LEU A 125 -2.52 17.06 -11.93
C LEU A 125 -1.58 17.96 -12.74
N ASN A 126 -0.29 17.98 -12.40
CA ASN A 126 0.74 18.76 -13.09
C ASN A 126 1.47 17.95 -14.18
N SER A 127 0.94 16.80 -14.55
CA SER A 127 1.49 15.93 -15.59
C SER A 127 0.44 15.70 -16.67
N SER A 128 0.89 15.41 -17.89
CA SER A 128 -0.01 15.01 -18.97
C SER A 128 -0.55 13.59 -18.73
N ALA A 129 -1.69 13.26 -19.32
CA ALA A 129 -2.24 11.92 -19.28
C ALA A 129 -1.23 10.88 -19.81
N LYS A 130 -0.49 11.20 -20.86
CA LYS A 130 0.54 10.34 -21.45
C LYS A 130 1.68 10.05 -20.47
N GLU A 131 2.15 11.08 -19.76
CA GLU A 131 3.19 10.90 -18.74
C GLU A 131 2.72 9.98 -17.62
N VAL A 132 1.50 10.15 -17.12
CA VAL A 132 0.94 9.30 -16.05
C VAL A 132 0.80 7.85 -16.52
N LEU A 133 0.26 7.60 -17.72
CA LEU A 133 0.12 6.26 -18.28
C LEU A 133 1.48 5.59 -18.50
N ASN A 134 2.46 6.34 -19.01
CA ASN A 134 3.82 5.82 -19.20
C ASN A 134 4.49 5.51 -17.87
N PHE A 135 4.30 6.33 -16.86
CA PHE A 135 4.81 6.09 -15.51
C PHE A 135 4.23 4.81 -14.91
N ASP A 136 2.92 4.59 -15.01
CA ASP A 136 2.27 3.36 -14.58
C ASP A 136 2.85 2.13 -15.27
N GLN A 137 3.04 2.19 -16.60
CA GLN A 137 3.65 1.09 -17.35
C GLN A 137 5.07 0.78 -16.92
N VAL A 138 5.89 1.79 -16.64
CA VAL A 138 7.27 1.60 -16.17
C VAL A 138 7.28 0.97 -14.78
N LEU A 139 6.41 1.45 -13.86
CA LEU A 139 6.28 0.85 -12.54
C LEU A 139 5.90 -0.63 -12.62
N LYS A 140 4.96 -1.00 -13.48
CA LYS A 140 4.55 -2.40 -13.70
C LYS A 140 5.69 -3.29 -14.18
N ARG A 141 6.61 -2.75 -14.99
CA ARG A 141 7.80 -3.49 -15.43
C ARG A 141 8.85 -3.68 -14.33
N ILE A 142 8.91 -2.74 -13.38
CA ILE A 142 9.83 -2.85 -12.23
C ILE A 142 9.30 -3.87 -11.21
N ILE A 143 7.98 -3.95 -11.04
CA ILE A 143 7.33 -4.82 -10.07
C ILE A 143 7.26 -6.24 -10.63
N ASN A 144 7.76 -7.22 -9.85
CA ASN A 144 7.73 -8.64 -10.23
C ASN A 144 6.41 -9.33 -9.88
N GLU A 145 5.58 -8.74 -9.05
CA GLU A 145 4.27 -9.28 -8.72
C GLU A 145 3.30 -9.12 -9.90
N LYS A 146 2.48 -10.14 -10.12
CA LYS A 146 1.32 -9.98 -11.00
C LYS A 146 0.28 -9.12 -10.28
N LEU A 147 0.04 -7.96 -10.83
CA LEU A 147 -0.98 -7.03 -10.34
C LEU A 147 -2.36 -7.44 -10.81
#